data_42f696bfd5474f53e4b04e5f0a69fe48
#
_entry.id   42f696bfd5474f53e4b04e5f0a69fe48
#
_cell.length_a   1.000
_cell.length_b   1.000
_cell.length_c   1.000
_cell.angle_alpha   90.00
_cell.angle_beta   90.00
_cell.angle_gamma   90.00
#
_symmetry.space_group_name_H-M   'P 1'
#
loop_
_entity.id
_entity.type
_entity.pdbx_description
1 polymer ?
#
loop_
_entity_poly.entity_id
_entity_poly.type
_entity_poly.pdbx_seq_one_letter_code
_entity_poly.pdbx_strand_id
1 'polypeptide(L)'
;MSTDARGAWALPEGWLACPRMSDVIAGVFLASKAPLREAFYTDVPASDWYRPEDALAEAERRGRGIALVVDLTNTSRYYDPNDFERFGVAHRKIRCAGREGAPEAREVSEFVYVVGRALAETANDPAWADRARRGYRPAILVHCTHGFNRTGAMLAHYLQRSSAWPELNARVAEFARARPPGVYKAEY
;
A
#
# COMPACT_ATOMS: atom_id res chain seq x y z
N MET A 1 9.47 -23.32 -12.66
CA MET A 1 9.76 -21.87 -12.71
C MET A 1 10.16 -21.58 -14.14
N SER A 2 9.26 -21.02 -14.95
CA SER A 2 9.57 -20.65 -16.34
C SER A 2 10.32 -19.33 -16.29
N THR A 3 11.62 -19.37 -16.50
CA THR A 3 12.41 -18.20 -16.89
C THR A 3 12.15 -17.99 -18.37
N ASP A 4 11.29 -17.04 -18.69
CA ASP A 4 11.17 -16.54 -20.05
C ASP A 4 12.56 -16.03 -20.49
N ALA A 5 12.96 -16.34 -21.73
CA ALA A 5 14.28 -16.02 -22.28
C ALA A 5 14.63 -14.51 -22.35
N ARG A 6 13.74 -13.64 -21.86
CA ARG A 6 13.91 -12.18 -21.74
C ARG A 6 14.28 -11.69 -20.34
N GLY A 7 14.80 -12.57 -19.47
CA GLY A 7 15.38 -12.17 -18.17
C GLY A 7 14.36 -11.73 -17.10
N ALA A 8 14.60 -12.12 -15.95
CA ALA A 8 14.00 -12.12 -14.62
C ALA A 8 12.93 -11.06 -14.20
N TRP A 9 12.56 -10.04 -15.01
CA TRP A 9 11.83 -8.84 -14.54
C TRP A 9 10.56 -8.55 -15.34
N ALA A 10 9.78 -9.58 -15.68
CA ALA A 10 8.46 -9.34 -16.30
C ALA A 10 7.50 -8.62 -15.35
N LEU A 11 6.78 -7.64 -15.88
CA LEU A 11 5.71 -6.96 -15.16
C LEU A 11 4.69 -7.97 -14.63
N PRO A 12 4.12 -7.75 -13.44
CA PRO A 12 2.98 -8.55 -13.00
C PRO A 12 1.82 -8.39 -13.98
N GLU A 13 1.16 -9.50 -14.31
CA GLU A 13 0.02 -9.50 -15.21
C GLU A 13 -1.06 -8.49 -14.76
N GLY A 14 -1.55 -7.64 -15.67
CA GLY A 14 -2.56 -6.63 -15.40
C GLY A 14 -2.08 -5.41 -14.59
N TRP A 15 -0.80 -5.35 -14.19
CA TRP A 15 -0.30 -4.29 -13.32
C TRP A 15 -0.38 -2.88 -13.96
N LEU A 16 -0.15 -2.76 -15.27
CA LEU A 16 -0.24 -1.48 -15.99
C LEU A 16 -1.65 -0.90 -15.96
N ALA A 17 -2.68 -1.73 -16.07
CA ALA A 17 -4.08 -1.32 -16.04
C ALA A 17 -4.55 -0.87 -14.64
N CYS A 18 -3.78 -1.14 -13.58
CA CYS A 18 -4.17 -0.75 -12.23
C CYS A 18 -3.87 0.72 -11.96
N PRO A 19 -4.81 1.49 -11.36
CA PRO A 19 -4.53 2.83 -10.86
C PRO A 19 -3.31 2.83 -9.92
N ARG A 20 -2.51 3.89 -9.96
CA ARG A 20 -1.31 4.01 -9.11
C ARG A 20 -1.68 3.99 -7.63
N MET A 21 -2.64 4.82 -7.23
CA MET A 21 -3.00 5.04 -5.83
C MET A 21 -4.50 5.35 -5.71
N SER A 22 -5.09 4.99 -4.58
CA SER A 22 -6.48 5.30 -4.22
C SER A 22 -6.67 6.75 -3.80
N ASP A 23 -7.93 7.17 -3.62
CA ASP A 23 -8.27 8.25 -2.72
C ASP A 23 -7.93 7.89 -1.27
N VAL A 24 -7.99 8.89 -0.37
CA VAL A 24 -7.69 8.68 1.04
C VAL A 24 -8.80 7.86 1.71
N ILE A 25 -8.44 6.78 2.37
CA ILE A 25 -9.34 5.87 3.07
C ILE A 25 -9.23 6.14 4.57
N ALA A 26 -10.38 6.27 5.25
CA ALA A 26 -10.46 6.54 6.69
C ALA A 26 -9.54 7.67 7.18
N GLY A 27 -9.32 8.67 6.35
CA GLY A 27 -8.51 9.84 6.67
C GLY A 27 -7.00 9.63 6.71
N VAL A 28 -6.49 8.39 6.64
CA VAL A 28 -5.07 8.07 6.87
C VAL A 28 -4.45 7.08 5.89
N PHE A 29 -5.21 6.21 5.26
CA PHE A 29 -4.65 5.20 4.38
C PHE A 29 -4.66 5.62 2.91
N LEU A 30 -3.63 5.18 2.19
CA LEU A 30 -3.52 5.20 0.74
C LEU A 30 -3.27 3.78 0.26
N ALA A 31 -4.17 3.22 -0.52
CA ALA A 31 -3.98 1.92 -1.15
C ALA A 31 -3.30 2.09 -2.52
N SER A 32 -2.31 1.27 -2.84
CA SER A 32 -1.54 1.41 -4.06
C SER A 32 -1.25 0.07 -4.73
N LYS A 33 -0.99 0.08 -6.03
CA LYS A 33 -0.27 -1.03 -6.67
C LYS A 33 1.17 -1.04 -6.17
N ALA A 34 1.86 -2.18 -6.27
CA ALA A 34 3.28 -2.24 -5.89
C ALA A 34 4.10 -1.26 -6.73
N PRO A 35 4.91 -0.39 -6.13
CA PRO A 35 5.98 0.27 -6.86
C PRO A 35 6.98 -0.78 -7.36
N LEU A 36 7.62 -0.52 -8.48
CA LEU A 36 8.57 -1.46 -9.07
C LEU A 36 9.92 -0.76 -9.29
N ARG A 37 11.01 -1.52 -9.13
CA ARG A 37 12.35 -1.07 -9.51
C ARG A 37 12.48 -0.93 -11.02
N GLU A 38 13.43 -0.14 -11.46
CA GLU A 38 13.64 0.20 -12.87
C GLU A 38 13.80 -1.01 -13.79
N ALA A 39 14.38 -2.10 -13.30
CA ALA A 39 14.57 -3.34 -14.07
C ALA A 39 13.27 -3.95 -14.65
N PHE A 40 12.10 -3.59 -14.12
CA PHE A 40 10.81 -4.04 -14.68
C PHE A 40 10.36 -3.25 -15.91
N TYR A 41 11.00 -2.14 -16.23
CA TYR A 41 10.48 -1.15 -17.20
C TYR A 41 11.23 -1.14 -18.53
N THR A 42 11.95 -2.22 -18.90
CA THR A 42 12.79 -2.30 -20.10
C THR A 42 12.06 -1.86 -21.38
N ASP A 43 10.78 -2.23 -21.52
CA ASP A 43 9.96 -1.90 -22.69
C ASP A 43 8.69 -1.10 -22.31
N VAL A 44 8.76 -0.34 -21.20
CA VAL A 44 7.61 0.40 -20.67
C VAL A 44 7.87 1.91 -20.82
N PRO A 45 6.95 2.70 -21.40
CA PRO A 45 7.09 4.15 -21.46
C PRO A 45 7.28 4.76 -20.06
N ALA A 46 8.13 5.76 -19.95
CA ALA A 46 8.41 6.41 -18.66
C ALA A 46 7.16 7.00 -17.99
N SER A 47 6.14 7.38 -18.76
CA SER A 47 4.84 7.84 -18.26
C SER A 47 4.11 6.80 -17.40
N ASP A 48 4.39 5.51 -17.62
CA ASP A 48 3.72 4.40 -16.97
C ASP A 48 4.52 3.84 -15.79
N TRP A 49 5.73 4.33 -15.60
CA TRP A 49 6.57 3.94 -14.47
C TRP A 49 5.91 4.34 -13.15
N TYR A 50 6.06 3.48 -12.16
CA TYR A 50 5.61 3.74 -10.79
C TYR A 50 6.61 3.13 -9.82
N ARG A 51 7.60 3.92 -9.46
CA ARG A 51 8.71 3.57 -8.57
C ARG A 51 8.41 4.04 -7.14
N PRO A 52 9.20 3.69 -6.13
CA PRO A 52 9.04 4.19 -4.77
C PRO A 52 8.93 5.72 -4.69
N GLU A 53 9.79 6.46 -5.39
CA GLU A 53 9.74 7.93 -5.44
C GLU A 53 8.47 8.46 -6.10
N ASP A 54 7.95 7.77 -7.13
CA ASP A 54 6.70 8.15 -7.78
C ASP A 54 5.51 7.97 -6.84
N ALA A 55 5.56 6.96 -5.95
CA ALA A 55 4.54 6.74 -4.91
C ALA A 55 4.55 7.87 -3.87
N LEU A 56 5.73 8.34 -3.46
CA LEU A 56 5.86 9.48 -2.54
C LEU A 56 5.31 10.76 -3.18
N ALA A 57 5.72 11.07 -4.40
CA ALA A 57 5.23 12.23 -5.15
C ALA A 57 3.71 12.18 -5.37
N GLU A 58 3.14 11.00 -5.61
CA GLU A 58 1.70 10.81 -5.78
C GLU A 58 0.92 11.09 -4.48
N ALA A 59 1.49 10.70 -3.32
CA ALA A 59 0.92 11.01 -2.01
C ALA A 59 0.99 12.52 -1.71
N GLU A 60 2.12 13.16 -2.02
CA GLU A 60 2.31 14.60 -1.82
C GLU A 60 1.31 15.44 -2.63
N ARG A 61 1.00 15.05 -3.87
CA ARG A 61 -0.06 15.70 -4.67
C ARG A 61 -1.45 15.63 -4.03
N ARG A 62 -1.66 14.68 -3.09
CA ARG A 62 -2.88 14.56 -2.27
C ARG A 62 -2.76 15.25 -0.91
N GLY A 63 -1.71 16.07 -0.68
CA GLY A 63 -1.44 16.69 0.61
C GLY A 63 -1.08 15.68 1.70
N ARG A 64 -0.46 14.54 1.32
CA ARG A 64 -0.09 13.47 2.24
C ARG A 64 1.41 13.26 2.28
N GLY A 65 1.97 13.17 3.48
CA GLY A 65 3.32 12.65 3.69
C GLY A 65 3.24 11.19 4.14
N ILE A 66 3.96 10.31 3.49
CA ILE A 66 4.00 8.89 3.89
C ILE A 66 4.86 8.76 5.14
N ALA A 67 4.27 8.22 6.22
CA ALA A 67 4.98 7.90 7.46
C ALA A 67 5.46 6.45 7.47
N LEU A 68 4.66 5.54 6.88
CA LEU A 68 4.94 4.12 6.84
C LEU A 68 4.44 3.54 5.51
N VAL A 69 5.25 2.68 4.90
CA VAL A 69 4.83 1.78 3.83
C VAL A 69 4.63 0.38 4.39
N VAL A 70 3.46 -0.21 4.15
CA VAL A 70 3.19 -1.61 4.47
C VAL A 70 3.06 -2.41 3.17
N ASP A 71 4.04 -3.28 2.95
CA ASP A 71 4.10 -4.19 1.80
C ASP A 71 3.50 -5.55 2.16
N LEU A 72 2.33 -5.86 1.59
CA LEU A 72 1.60 -7.12 1.80
C LEU A 72 1.99 -8.23 0.81
N THR A 73 2.99 -8.01 -0.04
CA THR A 73 3.39 -9.02 -1.02
C THR A 73 4.22 -10.13 -0.39
N ASN A 74 4.11 -11.34 -0.94
CA ASN A 74 4.95 -12.48 -0.52
C ASN A 74 6.25 -12.59 -1.34
N THR A 75 6.74 -11.47 -1.88
CA THR A 75 7.98 -11.42 -2.66
C THR A 75 8.77 -10.17 -2.30
N SER A 76 10.09 -10.18 -2.48
CA SER A 76 10.97 -9.02 -2.30
C SER A 76 11.54 -8.51 -3.62
N ARG A 77 11.00 -8.97 -4.77
CA ARG A 77 11.57 -8.64 -6.08
C ARG A 77 11.19 -7.25 -6.60
N TYR A 78 10.09 -6.65 -6.12
CA TYR A 78 9.51 -5.45 -6.72
C TYR A 78 10.37 -4.21 -6.53
N TYR A 79 10.87 -3.98 -5.34
CA TYR A 79 11.77 -2.86 -5.00
C TYR A 79 12.60 -3.23 -3.75
N ASP A 80 13.58 -2.39 -3.41
CA ASP A 80 14.32 -2.49 -2.16
C ASP A 80 13.65 -1.61 -1.09
N PRO A 81 13.42 -2.08 0.16
CA PRO A 81 12.93 -1.24 1.25
C PRO A 81 13.71 0.07 1.44
N ASN A 82 15.03 0.04 1.23
CA ASN A 82 15.89 1.22 1.26
C ASN A 82 15.47 2.32 0.29
N ASP A 83 14.71 1.99 -0.77
CA ASP A 83 14.17 2.97 -1.71
C ASP A 83 13.15 3.91 -1.07
N PHE A 84 12.53 3.52 0.06
CA PHE A 84 11.71 4.39 0.90
C PHE A 84 12.47 4.94 2.09
N GLU A 85 13.29 4.11 2.74
CA GLU A 85 14.02 4.47 3.97
C GLU A 85 15.00 5.63 3.75
N ARG A 86 15.61 5.74 2.57
CA ARG A 86 16.46 6.89 2.20
C ARG A 86 15.73 8.24 2.17
N PHE A 87 14.40 8.22 2.08
CA PHE A 87 13.54 9.41 2.18
C PHE A 87 12.96 9.60 3.58
N GLY A 88 13.46 8.85 4.58
CA GLY A 88 12.98 8.91 5.96
C GLY A 88 11.59 8.27 6.15
N VAL A 89 11.15 7.41 5.24
CA VAL A 89 9.87 6.71 5.30
C VAL A 89 10.08 5.29 5.82
N ALA A 90 9.43 4.96 6.93
CA ALA A 90 9.50 3.61 7.49
C ALA A 90 8.90 2.58 6.53
N HIS A 91 9.48 1.38 6.49
CA HIS A 91 8.98 0.26 5.70
C HIS A 91 8.71 -0.96 6.58
N ARG A 92 7.58 -1.61 6.36
CA ARG A 92 7.22 -2.88 7.01
C ARG A 92 6.68 -3.86 5.98
N LYS A 93 7.26 -5.06 5.98
CA LYS A 93 6.78 -6.17 5.17
C LYS A 93 5.96 -7.13 6.01
N ILE A 94 4.70 -7.34 5.61
CA ILE A 94 3.81 -8.36 6.16
C ILE A 94 3.50 -9.33 5.03
N ARG A 95 4.09 -10.52 5.06
CA ARG A 95 3.99 -11.50 3.97
C ARG A 95 2.64 -12.21 4.01
N CYS A 96 1.69 -11.74 3.22
CA CYS A 96 0.39 -12.39 3.04
C CYS A 96 0.44 -13.36 1.85
N ALA A 97 -0.08 -14.56 2.02
CA ALA A 97 -0.23 -15.53 0.93
C ALA A 97 -1.17 -14.96 -0.14
N GLY A 98 -0.70 -14.90 -1.39
CA GLY A 98 -1.33 -14.03 -2.39
C GLY A 98 -2.39 -14.67 -3.27
N ARG A 99 -2.55 -15.99 -3.26
CA ARG A 99 -3.48 -16.71 -4.15
C ARG A 99 -4.53 -17.54 -3.40
N GLU A 100 -4.41 -17.63 -2.09
CA GLU A 100 -5.12 -18.64 -1.27
C GLU A 100 -6.10 -18.03 -0.27
N GLY A 101 -6.41 -16.74 -0.37
CA GLY A 101 -7.44 -16.12 0.46
C GLY A 101 -7.05 -14.81 1.14
N ALA A 102 -7.93 -14.37 2.04
CA ALA A 102 -7.77 -13.16 2.82
C ALA A 102 -6.56 -13.24 3.79
N PRO A 103 -6.05 -12.10 4.26
CA PRO A 103 -5.02 -12.07 5.29
C PRO A 103 -5.44 -12.84 6.54
N GLU A 104 -4.50 -13.60 7.11
CA GLU A 104 -4.73 -14.36 8.33
C GLU A 104 -4.84 -13.43 9.57
N ALA A 105 -5.47 -13.92 10.63
CA ALA A 105 -5.66 -13.16 11.88
C ALA A 105 -4.35 -12.64 12.49
N ARG A 106 -3.23 -13.38 12.32
CA ARG A 106 -1.89 -12.98 12.75
C ARG A 106 -1.38 -11.78 11.94
N GLU A 107 -1.53 -11.83 10.62
CA GLU A 107 -1.11 -10.76 9.70
C GLU A 107 -1.90 -9.48 9.94
N VAL A 108 -3.22 -9.61 10.20
CA VAL A 108 -4.07 -8.48 10.59
C VAL A 108 -3.63 -7.90 11.93
N SER A 109 -3.29 -8.74 12.91
CA SER A 109 -2.83 -8.27 14.22
C SER A 109 -1.49 -7.54 14.14
N GLU A 110 -0.55 -8.06 13.34
CA GLU A 110 0.72 -7.38 13.05
C GLU A 110 0.47 -6.02 12.36
N PHE A 111 -0.42 -5.99 11.37
CA PHE A 111 -0.79 -4.76 10.67
C PHE A 111 -1.36 -3.71 11.63
N VAL A 112 -2.31 -4.08 12.49
CA VAL A 112 -2.89 -3.18 13.51
C VAL A 112 -1.81 -2.61 14.42
N TYR A 113 -0.89 -3.45 14.88
CA TYR A 113 0.21 -3.03 15.76
C TYR A 113 1.16 -2.03 15.08
N VAL A 114 1.64 -2.34 13.86
CA VAL A 114 2.63 -1.48 13.19
C VAL A 114 2.02 -0.15 12.74
N VAL A 115 0.75 -0.14 12.32
CA VAL A 115 0.02 1.08 11.98
C VAL A 115 -0.21 1.94 13.22
N GLY A 116 -0.69 1.34 14.32
CA GLY A 116 -0.90 2.05 15.57
C GLY A 116 0.39 2.72 16.09
N ARG A 117 1.51 1.99 16.03
CA ARG A 117 2.83 2.52 16.38
C ARG A 117 3.23 3.71 15.50
N ALA A 118 3.14 3.57 14.19
CA ALA A 118 3.53 4.64 13.27
C ALA A 118 2.67 5.90 13.46
N LEU A 119 1.37 5.76 13.69
CA LEU A 119 0.49 6.90 13.97
C LEU A 119 0.83 7.58 15.30
N ALA A 120 1.15 6.81 16.34
CA ALA A 120 1.60 7.35 17.62
C ALA A 120 2.95 8.08 17.50
N GLU A 121 3.89 7.52 16.75
CA GLU A 121 5.18 8.14 16.47
C GLU A 121 5.00 9.47 15.71
N THR A 122 4.18 9.51 14.67
CA THR A 122 3.91 10.75 13.92
C THR A 122 3.23 11.82 14.76
N ALA A 123 2.36 11.45 15.70
CA ALA A 123 1.68 12.39 16.57
C ALA A 123 2.62 13.10 17.56
N ASN A 124 3.74 12.47 17.90
CA ASN A 124 4.72 12.96 18.87
C ASN A 124 6.00 13.52 18.22
N ASP A 125 6.14 13.43 16.91
CA ASP A 125 7.34 13.90 16.19
C ASP A 125 7.18 15.36 15.74
N PRO A 126 8.06 16.29 16.21
CA PRO A 126 8.04 17.69 15.80
C PRO A 126 8.13 17.90 14.27
N ALA A 127 8.82 17.01 13.56
CA ALA A 127 8.93 17.09 12.10
C ALA A 127 7.56 16.94 11.41
N TRP A 128 6.67 16.11 11.98
CA TRP A 128 5.31 15.99 11.48
C TRP A 128 4.44 17.20 11.81
N ALA A 129 4.65 17.85 12.95
CA ALA A 129 4.00 19.12 13.26
C ALA A 129 4.39 20.22 12.26
N ASP A 130 5.66 20.23 11.81
CA ASP A 130 6.13 21.15 10.77
C ASP A 130 5.49 20.85 9.40
N ARG A 131 5.43 19.57 9.00
CA ARG A 131 4.74 19.14 7.78
C ARG A 131 3.25 19.52 7.80
N ALA A 132 2.59 19.38 8.96
CA ALA A 132 1.19 19.74 9.13
C ALA A 132 0.95 21.25 8.92
N ARG A 133 1.86 22.11 9.39
CA ARG A 133 1.82 23.56 9.12
C ARG A 133 1.92 23.90 7.63
N ARG A 134 2.59 23.05 6.85
CA ARG A 134 2.68 23.16 5.38
C ARG A 134 1.50 22.50 4.65
N GLY A 135 0.49 22.03 5.36
CA GLY A 135 -0.72 21.42 4.80
C GLY A 135 -0.61 19.90 4.55
N TYR A 136 0.50 19.26 4.89
CA TYR A 136 0.64 17.81 4.75
C TYR A 136 0.10 17.08 5.98
N ARG A 137 -0.64 16.00 5.74
CA ARG A 137 -1.10 15.09 6.79
C ARG A 137 -0.39 13.74 6.68
N PRO A 138 -0.08 13.07 7.80
CA PRO A 138 0.52 11.75 7.75
C PRO A 138 -0.41 10.75 7.07
N ALA A 139 0.17 9.82 6.33
CA ALA A 139 -0.54 8.71 5.72
C ALA A 139 0.27 7.41 5.80
N ILE A 140 -0.44 6.31 5.81
CA ILE A 140 0.10 4.95 5.71
C ILE A 140 -0.17 4.44 4.29
N LEU A 141 0.88 4.19 3.53
CA LEU A 141 0.77 3.57 2.21
C LEU A 141 0.69 2.06 2.37
N VAL A 142 -0.36 1.45 1.86
CA VAL A 142 -0.55 -0.01 1.92
C VAL A 142 -0.66 -0.56 0.52
N HIS A 143 0.15 -1.55 0.18
CA HIS A 143 0.08 -2.18 -1.12
C HIS A 143 0.24 -3.71 -1.07
N CYS A 144 -0.33 -4.36 -2.06
CA CYS A 144 0.02 -5.69 -2.50
C CYS A 144 0.53 -5.61 -3.96
N THR A 145 0.36 -6.60 -4.81
CA THR A 145 0.78 -6.48 -6.22
C THR A 145 -0.03 -5.43 -6.98
N HIS A 146 -1.37 -5.49 -6.88
CA HIS A 146 -2.29 -4.62 -7.62
C HIS A 146 -3.00 -3.59 -6.73
N GLY A 147 -2.92 -3.76 -5.40
CA GLY A 147 -3.53 -2.87 -4.43
C GLY A 147 -5.06 -3.01 -4.32
N PHE A 148 -5.61 -4.20 -4.58
CA PHE A 148 -7.05 -4.47 -4.48
C PHE A 148 -7.35 -5.50 -3.39
N ASN A 149 -7.29 -6.79 -3.68
CA ASN A 149 -7.83 -7.85 -2.82
C ASN A 149 -7.15 -7.93 -1.46
N ARG A 150 -5.85 -8.25 -1.38
CA ARG A 150 -5.12 -8.30 -0.09
C ARG A 150 -5.13 -6.96 0.63
N THR A 151 -4.92 -5.87 -0.09
CA THR A 151 -4.92 -4.52 0.48
C THR A 151 -6.29 -4.16 1.02
N GLY A 152 -7.35 -4.38 0.24
CA GLY A 152 -8.71 -4.07 0.65
C GLY A 152 -9.17 -4.90 1.85
N ALA A 153 -8.93 -6.22 1.83
CA ALA A 153 -9.25 -7.11 2.95
C ALA A 153 -8.50 -6.70 4.23
N MET A 154 -7.19 -6.42 4.13
CA MET A 154 -6.39 -5.96 5.28
C MET A 154 -6.95 -4.67 5.88
N LEU A 155 -7.26 -3.68 5.04
CA LEU A 155 -7.81 -2.39 5.48
C LEU A 155 -9.22 -2.56 6.07
N ALA A 156 -10.08 -3.41 5.47
CA ALA A 156 -11.40 -3.68 6.00
C ALA A 156 -11.33 -4.32 7.40
N HIS A 157 -10.46 -5.30 7.60
CA HIS A 157 -10.23 -5.91 8.91
C HIS A 157 -9.66 -4.94 9.95
N TYR A 158 -8.72 -4.07 9.54
CA TYR A 158 -8.19 -3.03 10.41
C TYR A 158 -9.31 -2.08 10.85
N LEU A 159 -10.09 -1.57 9.92
CA LEU A 159 -11.17 -0.61 10.20
C LEU A 159 -12.28 -1.23 11.06
N GLN A 160 -12.57 -2.51 10.86
CA GLN A 160 -13.49 -3.25 11.70
C GLN A 160 -13.02 -3.31 13.16
N ARG A 161 -11.72 -3.55 13.39
CA ARG A 161 -11.14 -3.64 14.75
C ARG A 161 -10.97 -2.29 15.43
N SER A 162 -10.75 -1.23 14.68
CA SER A 162 -10.44 0.11 15.20
C SER A 162 -11.66 1.02 15.33
N SER A 163 -12.84 0.57 14.93
CA SER A 163 -14.08 1.36 15.00
C SER A 163 -15.14 0.71 15.89
N ALA A 164 -15.99 1.56 16.48
CA ALA A 164 -17.15 1.11 17.28
C ALA A 164 -18.26 0.43 16.43
N TRP A 165 -18.14 0.41 15.10
CA TRP A 165 -19.13 -0.14 14.18
C TRP A 165 -18.57 -1.41 13.53
N PRO A 166 -19.20 -2.57 13.76
CA PRO A 166 -18.61 -3.87 13.42
C PRO A 166 -18.90 -4.37 11.99
N GLU A 167 -19.55 -3.61 11.10
CA GLU A 167 -19.95 -4.12 9.79
C GLU A 167 -18.79 -4.16 8.79
N LEU A 168 -18.20 -5.34 8.60
CA LEU A 168 -17.14 -5.60 7.63
C LEU A 168 -17.56 -5.18 6.22
N ASN A 169 -18.79 -5.46 5.80
CA ASN A 169 -19.29 -5.09 4.48
C ASN A 169 -19.26 -3.58 4.22
N ALA A 170 -19.54 -2.76 5.24
CA ALA A 170 -19.45 -1.30 5.11
C ALA A 170 -18.01 -0.85 4.88
N ARG A 171 -17.03 -1.53 5.49
CA ARG A 171 -15.59 -1.23 5.30
C ARG A 171 -15.08 -1.66 3.94
N VAL A 172 -15.52 -2.81 3.45
CA VAL A 172 -15.25 -3.24 2.07
C VAL A 172 -15.83 -2.25 1.06
N ALA A 173 -17.05 -1.76 1.28
CA ALA A 173 -17.68 -0.75 0.43
C ALA A 173 -16.96 0.62 0.49
N GLU A 174 -16.47 1.03 1.67
CA GLU A 174 -15.64 2.25 1.81
C GLU A 174 -14.37 2.13 0.98
N PHE A 175 -13.67 0.99 1.07
CA PHE A 175 -12.51 0.71 0.25
C PHE A 175 -12.82 0.75 -1.24
N ALA A 176 -13.92 0.11 -1.69
CA ALA A 176 -14.31 0.05 -3.09
C ALA A 176 -14.64 1.43 -3.67
N ARG A 177 -15.21 2.34 -2.87
CA ARG A 177 -15.42 3.74 -3.29
C ARG A 177 -14.11 4.50 -3.52
N ALA A 178 -13.12 4.30 -2.64
CA ALA A 178 -11.83 4.98 -2.73
C ALA A 178 -10.91 4.36 -3.80
N ARG A 179 -11.10 3.08 -4.10
CA ARG A 179 -10.29 2.31 -5.07
C ARG A 179 -11.13 1.31 -5.86
N PRO A 180 -11.90 1.76 -6.86
CA PRO A 180 -12.68 0.85 -7.73
C PRO A 180 -11.77 -0.14 -8.48
N PRO A 181 -12.18 -1.41 -8.67
CA PRO A 181 -13.46 -2.01 -8.26
C PRO A 181 -13.53 -2.50 -6.79
N GLY A 182 -12.52 -2.28 -5.98
CA GLY A 182 -12.44 -2.77 -4.61
C GLY A 182 -11.90 -4.19 -4.51
N VAL A 183 -12.34 -4.95 -3.51
CA VAL A 183 -12.07 -6.38 -3.37
C VAL A 183 -13.03 -7.12 -4.30
N TYR A 184 -12.49 -7.80 -5.30
CA TYR A 184 -13.30 -8.45 -6.35
C TYR A 184 -13.16 -9.98 -6.40
N LYS A 185 -12.25 -10.54 -5.63
CA LYS A 185 -12.07 -11.99 -5.53
C LYS A 185 -12.90 -12.53 -4.38
N ALA A 186 -13.70 -13.57 -4.65
CA ALA A 186 -14.65 -14.14 -3.70
C ALA A 186 -13.96 -14.80 -2.48
N GLU A 187 -12.72 -15.24 -2.61
CA GLU A 187 -11.92 -15.86 -1.55
C GLU A 187 -11.34 -14.85 -0.53
N TYR A 188 -11.61 -13.56 -0.71
CA TYR A 188 -11.22 -12.47 0.19
C TYR A 188 -12.48 -11.91 0.90
#